data_e5e3d75ea1d93e6f5811b6a0f9f2c1bb
#
_entry.id   e5e3d75ea1d93e6f5811b6a0f9f2c1bb
#
_cell.length_a   1.000
_cell.length_b   1.000
_cell.length_c   1.000
_cell.angle_alpha   90.00
_cell.angle_beta   90.00
_cell.angle_gamma   90.00
#
_symmetry.space_group_name_H-M   'P 1'
#
loop_
_entity.id
_entity.type
_entity.pdbx_description
1 polymer ?
#
loop_
_entity_poly.entity_id
_entity_poly.type
_entity_poly.pdbx_seq_one_letter_code
_entity_poly.pdbx_strand_id
1 'polypeptide(L)'
;MLANIRIVLINTFHPGNIGAAARAMKNMGLSQLYLVDPRSYPDPEAESRASGATDLLDKATVVATLEQAIADCPLVIGASARSRSFPWPMLDAEQCAEKSLKGANNAPVAIVFGRERMGLTNDELMQCHFHVAIPSNPEHPVLNVSAAIQVICYEIWKAYLTAQSETHPISATRSIETESEYPSHQEMNFFYQHLEQTLRDIGFMVTNHEGRSLTKLRRFFNRARPEAVELNMLRGILKATQRSAKKH
;
A
#
# COMPACT_ATOMS: atom_id res chain seq x y z
N MET A 1 -2.34 -6.84 -15.25
CA MET A 1 -2.06 -7.22 -13.84
C MET A 1 -0.66 -6.75 -13.40
N LEU A 2 0.44 -7.41 -13.74
CA LEU A 2 1.78 -7.07 -13.20
C LEU A 2 2.19 -5.60 -13.40
N ALA A 3 1.84 -5.01 -14.55
CA ALA A 3 2.13 -3.61 -14.84
C ALA A 3 1.40 -2.60 -13.92
N ASN A 4 0.38 -3.03 -13.19
CA ASN A 4 -0.36 -2.23 -12.23
C ASN A 4 0.14 -2.41 -10.78
N ILE A 5 1.14 -3.27 -10.55
CA ILE A 5 1.72 -3.45 -9.21
C ILE A 5 2.96 -2.58 -9.08
N ARG A 6 2.91 -1.68 -8.11
CA ARG A 6 3.92 -0.67 -7.82
C ARG A 6 4.69 -1.07 -6.57
N ILE A 7 6.02 -1.13 -6.67
CA ILE A 7 6.92 -1.27 -5.52
C ILE A 7 7.36 0.14 -5.11
N VAL A 8 7.11 0.50 -3.87
CA VAL A 8 7.42 1.82 -3.31
C VAL A 8 8.50 1.67 -2.24
N LEU A 9 9.61 2.37 -2.40
CA LEU A 9 10.72 2.42 -1.45
C LEU A 9 10.76 3.80 -0.78
N ILE A 10 10.76 3.85 0.56
CA ILE A 10 10.76 5.11 1.30
C ILE A 10 12.13 5.36 1.92
N ASN A 11 12.70 6.54 1.64
CA ASN A 11 13.96 7.05 2.22
C ASN A 11 15.07 6.00 2.23
N THR A 12 15.24 5.26 1.15
CA THR A 12 16.27 4.23 1.04
C THR A 12 17.63 4.84 1.24
N PHE A 13 18.38 4.31 2.22
CA PHE A 13 19.68 4.84 2.61
C PHE A 13 20.80 4.38 1.67
N HIS A 14 20.83 3.08 1.33
CA HIS A 14 21.85 2.50 0.46
C HIS A 14 21.35 2.39 -0.97
N PRO A 15 21.99 3.09 -1.92
CA PRO A 15 21.60 3.03 -3.34
C PRO A 15 21.60 1.61 -3.90
N GLY A 16 22.52 0.76 -3.43
CA GLY A 16 22.58 -0.64 -3.81
C GLY A 16 21.31 -1.44 -3.54
N ASN A 17 20.50 -1.06 -2.51
CA ASN A 17 19.20 -1.68 -2.26
C ASN A 17 18.18 -1.30 -3.34
N ILE A 18 18.25 -0.08 -3.88
CA ILE A 18 17.39 0.36 -5.00
C ILE A 18 17.70 -0.49 -6.24
N GLY A 19 18.99 -0.64 -6.57
CA GLY A 19 19.40 -1.45 -7.71
C GLY A 19 19.02 -2.93 -7.55
N ALA A 20 19.26 -3.51 -6.38
CA ALA A 20 18.90 -4.90 -6.10
C ALA A 20 17.36 -5.11 -6.12
N ALA A 21 16.58 -4.12 -5.67
CA ALA A 21 15.12 -4.14 -5.78
C ALA A 21 14.67 -4.11 -7.24
N ALA A 22 15.22 -3.22 -8.07
CA ALA A 22 14.93 -3.18 -9.51
C ALA A 22 15.22 -4.52 -10.19
N ARG A 23 16.35 -5.16 -9.84
CA ARG A 23 16.68 -6.50 -10.34
C ARG A 23 15.67 -7.56 -9.90
N ALA A 24 15.28 -7.56 -8.63
CA ALA A 24 14.27 -8.47 -8.09
C ALA A 24 12.93 -8.32 -8.80
N MET A 25 12.49 -7.08 -9.01
CA MET A 25 11.27 -6.76 -9.75
C MET A 25 11.31 -7.26 -11.19
N LYS A 26 12.40 -6.96 -11.92
CA LYS A 26 12.55 -7.36 -13.33
C LYS A 26 12.54 -8.86 -13.49
N ASN A 27 13.22 -9.61 -12.62
CA ASN A 27 13.23 -11.07 -12.63
C ASN A 27 11.81 -11.67 -12.48
N MET A 28 10.90 -10.93 -11.84
CA MET A 28 9.53 -11.37 -11.55
C MET A 28 8.48 -10.58 -12.37
N GLY A 29 8.90 -9.93 -13.46
CA GLY A 29 7.99 -9.28 -14.41
C GLY A 29 7.31 -7.99 -13.92
N LEU A 30 7.74 -7.42 -12.80
CA LEU A 30 7.26 -6.13 -12.31
C LEU A 30 8.09 -4.98 -12.88
N SER A 31 7.45 -3.84 -13.14
CA SER A 31 8.11 -2.70 -13.80
C SER A 31 7.88 -1.33 -13.14
N GLN A 32 6.97 -1.22 -12.18
CA GLN A 32 6.61 0.06 -11.56
C GLN A 32 7.40 0.27 -10.27
N LEU A 33 8.55 0.96 -10.35
CA LEU A 33 9.37 1.35 -9.21
C LEU A 33 9.11 2.80 -8.83
N TYR A 34 8.75 3.04 -7.56
CA TYR A 34 8.59 4.37 -6.98
C TYR A 34 9.57 4.58 -5.84
N LEU A 35 10.21 5.74 -5.82
CA LEU A 35 11.19 6.13 -4.81
C LEU A 35 10.68 7.38 -4.10
N VAL A 36 10.39 7.25 -2.82
CA VAL A 36 9.96 8.37 -1.98
C VAL A 36 11.18 8.93 -1.25
N ASP A 37 11.58 10.15 -1.60
CA ASP A 37 12.70 10.87 -1.00
C ASP A 37 13.93 9.97 -0.77
N PRO A 38 14.48 9.34 -1.84
CA PRO A 38 15.67 8.50 -1.73
C PRO A 38 16.87 9.37 -1.34
N ARG A 39 17.76 8.85 -0.48
CA ARG A 39 18.92 9.59 -0.01
C ARG A 39 19.91 9.94 -1.13
N SER A 40 20.12 9.02 -2.07
CA SER A 40 20.96 9.23 -3.26
C SER A 40 20.34 8.49 -4.43
N TYR A 41 19.90 9.26 -5.42
CA TYR A 41 19.36 8.73 -6.65
C TYR A 41 19.29 9.85 -7.74
N PRO A 42 19.74 9.59 -8.99
CA PRO A 42 20.42 8.37 -9.46
C PRO A 42 21.81 8.18 -8.83
N ASP A 43 22.30 6.92 -8.83
CA ASP A 43 23.55 6.56 -8.16
C ASP A 43 24.23 5.38 -8.86
N PRO A 44 25.56 5.42 -9.13
CA PRO A 44 26.29 4.35 -9.82
C PRO A 44 26.24 2.99 -9.09
N GLU A 45 26.12 2.98 -7.75
CA GLU A 45 25.97 1.74 -7.00
C GLU A 45 24.60 1.09 -7.28
N ALA A 46 23.54 1.89 -7.42
CA ALA A 46 22.24 1.39 -7.82
C ALA A 46 22.29 0.75 -9.20
N GLU A 47 22.93 1.39 -10.17
CA GLU A 47 23.13 0.83 -11.53
C GLU A 47 23.92 -0.47 -11.50
N SER A 48 25.03 -0.51 -10.77
CA SER A 48 25.87 -1.71 -10.62
C SER A 48 25.08 -2.89 -10.05
N ARG A 49 24.26 -2.67 -9.01
CA ARG A 49 23.45 -3.71 -8.35
C ARG A 49 22.22 -4.12 -9.16
N ALA A 50 21.69 -3.21 -9.98
CA ALA A 50 20.59 -3.51 -10.90
C ALA A 50 21.01 -4.50 -12.00
N SER A 51 22.31 -4.52 -12.38
CA SER A 51 22.79 -5.39 -13.47
C SER A 51 21.95 -5.17 -14.74
N GLY A 52 21.26 -6.19 -15.26
CA GLY A 52 20.41 -6.09 -16.44
C GLY A 52 19.06 -5.37 -16.24
N ALA A 53 18.80 -4.72 -15.09
CA ALA A 53 17.55 -4.04 -14.78
C ALA A 53 17.69 -2.51 -14.70
N THR A 54 18.67 -1.92 -15.34
CA THR A 54 18.90 -0.45 -15.36
C THR A 54 17.74 0.29 -16.00
N ASP A 55 17.05 -0.30 -16.95
CA ASP A 55 15.84 0.25 -17.57
C ASP A 55 14.68 0.50 -16.58
N LEU A 56 14.62 -0.25 -15.47
CA LEU A 56 13.67 0.02 -14.39
C LEU A 56 14.12 1.22 -13.54
N LEU A 57 15.42 1.39 -13.37
CA LEU A 57 15.96 2.59 -12.72
C LEU A 57 15.65 3.82 -13.57
N ASP A 58 15.95 3.79 -14.88
CA ASP A 58 15.71 4.91 -15.79
C ASP A 58 14.22 5.36 -15.79
N LYS A 59 13.30 4.44 -15.54
CA LYS A 59 11.85 4.67 -15.50
C LYS A 59 11.31 4.87 -14.09
N ALA A 60 12.14 4.82 -13.07
CA ALA A 60 11.67 4.95 -11.68
C ALA A 60 11.07 6.33 -11.45
N THR A 61 9.91 6.34 -10.79
CA THR A 61 9.24 7.59 -10.43
C THR A 61 9.74 8.05 -9.06
N VAL A 62 10.39 9.21 -9.01
CA VAL A 62 10.85 9.83 -7.76
C VAL A 62 9.83 10.86 -7.31
N VAL A 63 9.40 10.77 -6.06
CA VAL A 63 8.43 11.68 -5.43
C VAL A 63 8.91 12.11 -4.05
N ALA A 64 8.36 13.21 -3.54
CA ALA A 64 8.77 13.76 -2.24
C ALA A 64 8.09 13.05 -1.06
N THR A 65 6.85 12.54 -1.24
CA THR A 65 6.06 11.96 -0.13
C THR A 65 5.40 10.64 -0.51
N LEU A 66 5.04 9.84 0.50
CA LEU A 66 4.31 8.59 0.30
C LEU A 66 2.94 8.85 -0.34
N GLU A 67 2.24 9.90 0.08
CA GLU A 67 0.94 10.28 -0.46
C GLU A 67 0.98 10.47 -1.98
N GLN A 68 2.06 11.07 -2.50
CA GLN A 68 2.24 11.21 -3.95
C GLN A 68 2.45 9.87 -4.65
N ALA A 69 3.19 8.94 -3.98
CA ALA A 69 3.46 7.63 -4.55
C ALA A 69 2.22 6.74 -4.63
N ILE A 70 1.21 6.94 -3.77
CA ILE A 70 0.05 6.06 -3.61
C ILE A 70 -1.29 6.75 -3.91
N ALA A 71 -1.27 8.01 -4.38
CA ALA A 71 -2.47 8.85 -4.52
C ALA A 71 -3.61 8.18 -5.32
N ASP A 72 -3.27 7.44 -6.36
CA ASP A 72 -4.18 6.74 -7.27
C ASP A 72 -4.42 5.26 -6.91
N CYS A 73 -3.81 4.76 -5.81
CA CYS A 73 -3.87 3.35 -5.43
C CYS A 73 -5.06 3.04 -4.50
N PRO A 74 -6.07 2.29 -4.94
CA PRO A 74 -7.16 1.82 -4.07
C PRO A 74 -6.70 0.71 -3.11
N LEU A 75 -5.55 0.11 -3.34
CA LEU A 75 -4.95 -0.90 -2.47
C LEU A 75 -3.50 -0.55 -2.18
N VAL A 76 -3.19 -0.38 -0.89
CA VAL A 76 -1.84 -0.12 -0.38
C VAL A 76 -1.51 -1.14 0.70
N ILE A 77 -0.38 -1.83 0.56
CA ILE A 77 0.09 -2.86 1.50
C ILE A 77 1.47 -2.43 2.02
N GLY A 78 1.64 -2.32 3.33
CA GLY A 78 2.90 -1.92 3.95
C GLY A 78 3.70 -3.12 4.44
N ALA A 79 4.97 -3.25 4.05
CA ALA A 79 5.85 -4.29 4.55
C ALA A 79 6.36 -3.94 5.95
N SER A 80 6.13 -4.81 6.92
CA SER A 80 6.54 -4.63 8.31
C SER A 80 6.96 -5.95 8.95
N ALA A 81 8.22 -6.03 9.37
CA ALA A 81 8.75 -7.19 10.10
C ALA A 81 8.37 -7.19 11.59
N ARG A 82 7.78 -6.12 12.12
CA ARG A 82 7.52 -5.94 13.56
C ARG A 82 6.03 -5.94 13.85
N SER A 83 5.61 -6.76 14.82
CA SER A 83 4.32 -6.57 15.49
C SER A 83 4.33 -5.22 16.22
N ARG A 84 3.36 -4.36 15.94
CA ARG A 84 3.25 -3.04 16.57
C ARG A 84 2.03 -2.97 17.48
N SER A 85 1.97 -1.93 18.31
CA SER A 85 0.96 -1.74 19.36
C SER A 85 -0.51 -1.71 18.88
N PHE A 86 -0.73 -1.57 17.57
CA PHE A 86 -2.07 -1.62 16.98
C PHE A 86 -2.19 -2.85 16.09
N PRO A 87 -3.19 -3.72 16.32
CA PRO A 87 -3.44 -4.87 15.46
C PRO A 87 -3.98 -4.38 14.09
N TRP A 88 -3.14 -4.46 13.07
CA TRP A 88 -3.52 -4.25 11.66
C TRP A 88 -3.90 -5.60 11.03
N PRO A 89 -4.73 -5.62 9.97
CA PRO A 89 -4.90 -6.82 9.17
C PRO A 89 -3.55 -7.23 8.57
N MET A 90 -3.05 -8.37 9.05
CA MET A 90 -1.76 -8.92 8.62
C MET A 90 -1.97 -9.90 7.47
N LEU A 91 -1.07 -9.87 6.52
CA LEU A 91 -0.95 -10.81 5.42
C LEU A 91 0.42 -11.48 5.52
N ASP A 92 0.50 -12.73 5.10
CA ASP A 92 1.76 -13.33 4.69
C ASP A 92 2.09 -12.96 3.23
N ALA A 93 3.24 -13.44 2.74
CA ALA A 93 3.71 -13.09 1.40
C ALA A 93 2.78 -13.63 0.29
N GLU A 94 2.21 -14.83 0.48
CA GLU A 94 1.28 -15.47 -0.46
C GLU A 94 -0.05 -14.72 -0.52
N GLN A 95 -0.66 -14.43 0.62
CA GLN A 95 -1.89 -13.62 0.73
C GLN A 95 -1.70 -12.22 0.15
N CYS A 96 -0.51 -11.62 0.36
CA CYS A 96 -0.16 -10.33 -0.24
C CYS A 96 -0.17 -10.42 -1.76
N ALA A 97 0.42 -11.48 -2.32
CA ALA A 97 0.50 -11.70 -3.77
C ALA A 97 -0.91 -11.87 -4.39
N GLU A 98 -1.74 -12.75 -3.83
CA GLU A 98 -3.10 -12.98 -4.31
C GLU A 98 -3.94 -11.70 -4.29
N LYS A 99 -3.91 -10.98 -3.16
CA LYS A 99 -4.65 -9.74 -2.99
C LYS A 99 -4.15 -8.65 -3.94
N SER A 100 -2.83 -8.57 -4.16
CA SER A 100 -2.22 -7.61 -5.08
C SER A 100 -2.61 -7.90 -6.53
N LEU A 101 -2.60 -9.16 -6.96
CA LEU A 101 -3.02 -9.52 -8.31
C LEU A 101 -4.51 -9.26 -8.54
N LYS A 102 -5.36 -9.60 -7.58
CA LYS A 102 -6.81 -9.31 -7.66
C LYS A 102 -7.05 -7.82 -7.78
N GLY A 103 -6.40 -6.99 -6.97
CA GLY A 103 -6.52 -5.54 -7.03
C GLY A 103 -5.96 -4.94 -8.32
N ALA A 104 -4.87 -5.50 -8.83
CA ALA A 104 -4.17 -5.01 -10.03
C ALA A 104 -4.90 -5.28 -11.36
N ASN A 105 -6.02 -5.99 -11.36
CA ASN A 105 -6.85 -6.16 -12.54
C ASN A 105 -7.46 -4.83 -12.99
N ASN A 106 -7.91 -4.02 -12.06
CA ASN A 106 -8.74 -2.85 -12.35
C ASN A 106 -8.06 -1.52 -11.99
N ALA A 107 -7.06 -1.53 -11.10
CA ALA A 107 -6.45 -0.31 -10.60
C ALA A 107 -5.00 -0.53 -10.12
N PRO A 108 -4.21 0.54 -9.94
CA PRO A 108 -2.87 0.43 -9.36
C PRO A 108 -2.91 -0.09 -7.92
N VAL A 109 -1.94 -0.95 -7.60
CA VAL A 109 -1.70 -1.48 -6.25
C VAL A 109 -0.30 -1.08 -5.81
N ALA A 110 -0.14 -0.56 -4.61
CA ALA A 110 1.14 -0.22 -4.05
C ALA A 110 1.56 -1.19 -2.93
N ILE A 111 2.80 -1.68 -3.01
CA ILE A 111 3.45 -2.42 -1.93
C ILE A 111 4.61 -1.56 -1.43
N VAL A 112 4.54 -1.14 -0.18
CA VAL A 112 5.39 -0.09 0.39
C VAL A 112 6.41 -0.70 1.33
N PHE A 113 7.67 -0.37 1.11
CA PHE A 113 8.82 -0.79 1.94
C PHE A 113 9.47 0.43 2.57
N GLY A 114 9.69 0.35 3.86
CA GLY A 114 10.32 1.42 4.63
C GLY A 114 11.85 1.35 4.62
N ARG A 115 12.44 2.21 5.46
CA ARG A 115 13.88 2.36 5.66
C ARG A 115 14.52 1.07 6.20
N GLU A 116 15.78 0.84 5.87
CA GLU A 116 16.51 -0.38 6.25
C GLU A 116 16.57 -0.60 7.77
N ARG A 117 16.74 0.46 8.57
CA ARG A 117 16.88 0.35 10.03
C ARG A 117 15.56 0.44 10.79
N MET A 118 14.65 1.28 10.33
CA MET A 118 13.44 1.63 11.08
C MET A 118 12.17 1.03 10.46
N GLY A 119 12.23 0.61 9.19
CA GLY A 119 11.04 0.21 8.45
C GLY A 119 10.11 1.40 8.17
N LEU A 120 8.83 1.15 8.11
CA LEU A 120 7.79 2.16 7.98
C LEU A 120 7.53 2.81 9.34
N THR A 121 7.27 4.12 9.35
CA THR A 121 6.78 4.83 10.53
C THR A 121 5.31 4.50 10.80
N ASN A 122 4.78 4.89 11.98
CA ASN A 122 3.37 4.67 12.27
C ASN A 122 2.45 5.45 11.32
N ASP A 123 2.85 6.66 10.93
CA ASP A 123 2.07 7.51 10.03
C ASP A 123 2.05 6.93 8.61
N GLU A 124 3.14 6.34 8.15
CA GLU A 124 3.20 5.62 6.87
C GLU A 124 2.36 4.33 6.90
N LEU A 125 2.42 3.58 8.00
CA LEU A 125 1.60 2.39 8.19
C LEU A 125 0.10 2.70 8.26
N MET A 126 -0.28 3.85 8.81
CA MET A 126 -1.69 4.29 8.84
C MET A 126 -2.25 4.62 7.45
N GLN A 127 -1.41 4.80 6.45
CA GLN A 127 -1.82 5.00 5.07
C GLN A 127 -2.02 3.67 4.32
N CYS A 128 -1.65 2.55 4.94
CA CYS A 128 -1.79 1.21 4.36
C CYS A 128 -3.11 0.55 4.80
N HIS A 129 -3.72 -0.20 3.89
CA HIS A 129 -4.93 -0.99 4.17
C HIS A 129 -4.60 -2.30 4.89
N PHE A 130 -3.48 -2.92 4.50
CA PHE A 130 -2.97 -4.18 5.06
C PHE A 130 -1.49 -4.04 5.35
N HIS A 131 -1.00 -4.90 6.25
CA HIS A 131 0.43 -5.06 6.44
C HIS A 131 0.84 -6.46 5.99
N VAL A 132 1.99 -6.59 5.33
CA VAL A 132 2.58 -7.86 5.00
C VAL A 132 3.81 -8.11 5.88
N ALA A 133 3.85 -9.30 6.48
CA ALA A 133 5.02 -9.82 7.17
C ALA A 133 5.49 -11.10 6.48
N ILE A 134 6.80 -11.17 6.21
CA ILE A 134 7.41 -12.38 5.66
C ILE A 134 7.81 -13.25 6.86
N PRO A 135 7.24 -14.47 7.00
CA PRO A 135 7.67 -15.40 8.02
C PRO A 135 9.17 -15.68 7.89
N SER A 136 9.92 -15.42 8.94
CA SER A 136 11.37 -15.60 8.98
C SER A 136 11.82 -16.14 10.33
N ASN A 137 13.10 -16.53 10.46
CA ASN A 137 13.63 -17.06 11.70
C ASN A 137 13.39 -16.07 12.86
N PRO A 138 12.69 -16.47 13.95
CA PRO A 138 12.43 -15.60 15.09
C PRO A 138 13.70 -15.02 15.76
N GLU A 139 14.83 -15.72 15.67
CA GLU A 139 16.12 -15.26 16.21
C GLU A 139 16.74 -14.14 15.34
N HIS A 140 16.40 -14.07 14.04
CA HIS A 140 16.87 -13.05 13.13
C HIS A 140 15.78 -12.70 12.09
N PRO A 141 14.70 -12.02 12.52
CA PRO A 141 13.49 -11.89 11.72
C PRO A 141 13.54 -10.77 10.67
N VAL A 142 14.55 -9.93 10.67
CA VAL A 142 14.61 -8.74 9.79
C VAL A 142 15.40 -9.05 8.54
N LEU A 143 14.71 -9.11 7.41
CA LEU A 143 15.33 -9.23 6.10
C LEU A 143 15.89 -7.87 5.64
N ASN A 144 16.96 -7.91 4.85
CA ASN A 144 17.34 -6.77 4.03
C ASN A 144 16.16 -6.39 3.12
N VAL A 145 15.97 -5.10 2.86
CA VAL A 145 14.81 -4.60 2.11
C VAL A 145 14.73 -5.19 0.70
N SER A 146 15.84 -5.31 -0.02
CA SER A 146 15.83 -5.92 -1.35
C SER A 146 15.55 -7.42 -1.32
N ALA A 147 15.97 -8.13 -0.27
CA ALA A 147 15.62 -9.52 -0.04
C ALA A 147 14.12 -9.69 0.24
N ALA A 148 13.54 -8.81 1.06
CA ALA A 148 12.10 -8.78 1.31
C ALA A 148 11.31 -8.52 0.01
N ILE A 149 11.77 -7.59 -0.83
CA ILE A 149 11.18 -7.31 -2.14
C ILE A 149 11.27 -8.54 -3.05
N GLN A 150 12.41 -9.24 -3.07
CA GLN A 150 12.56 -10.47 -3.87
C GLN A 150 11.52 -11.52 -3.47
N VAL A 151 11.30 -11.74 -2.17
CA VAL A 151 10.29 -12.71 -1.69
C VAL A 151 8.89 -12.32 -2.13
N ILE A 152 8.50 -11.08 -1.92
CA ILE A 152 7.17 -10.59 -2.31
C ILE A 152 6.99 -10.65 -3.83
N CYS A 153 7.97 -10.20 -4.60
CA CYS A 153 7.91 -10.28 -6.07
C CYS A 153 7.82 -11.72 -6.57
N TYR A 154 8.52 -12.67 -5.91
CA TYR A 154 8.45 -14.08 -6.24
C TYR A 154 7.05 -14.67 -6.00
N GLU A 155 6.43 -14.38 -4.87
CA GLU A 155 5.06 -14.84 -4.58
C GLU A 155 4.05 -14.23 -5.57
N ILE A 156 4.21 -12.96 -5.94
CA ILE A 156 3.38 -12.33 -6.98
C ILE A 156 3.55 -13.05 -8.33
N TRP A 157 4.78 -13.36 -8.70
CA TRP A 157 5.06 -14.07 -9.96
C TRP A 157 4.47 -15.49 -9.95
N LYS A 158 4.64 -16.22 -8.85
CA LYS A 158 4.07 -17.55 -8.64
C LYS A 158 2.54 -17.53 -8.78
N ALA A 159 1.87 -16.62 -8.07
CA ALA A 159 0.42 -16.45 -8.14
C ALA A 159 -0.06 -16.03 -9.54
N TYR A 160 0.71 -15.17 -10.23
CA TYR A 160 0.43 -14.79 -11.62
C TYR A 160 0.50 -15.99 -12.58
N LEU A 161 1.50 -16.86 -12.45
CA LEU A 161 1.62 -18.09 -13.27
C LEU A 161 0.47 -19.06 -12.99
N THR A 162 0.07 -19.22 -11.73
CA THR A 162 -1.08 -20.04 -11.34
C THR A 162 -2.37 -19.51 -11.98
N ALA A 163 -2.62 -18.21 -11.89
CA ALA A 163 -3.81 -17.59 -12.49
C ALA A 163 -3.83 -17.72 -14.03
N GLN A 164 -2.67 -17.75 -14.69
CA GLN A 164 -2.59 -18.01 -16.14
C GLN A 164 -2.85 -19.47 -16.50
N SER A 165 -2.41 -20.43 -15.68
CA SER A 165 -2.64 -21.87 -15.93
C SER A 165 -4.10 -22.27 -15.67
N GLU A 166 -4.83 -21.54 -14.82
CA GLU A 166 -6.26 -21.75 -14.52
C GLU A 166 -7.19 -21.17 -15.62
N THR A 167 -6.67 -20.42 -16.58
CA THR A 167 -7.48 -19.87 -17.69
C THR A 167 -7.95 -20.92 -18.73
N HIS A 168 -7.65 -22.22 -18.50
CA HIS A 168 -8.18 -23.34 -19.26
C HIS A 168 -8.61 -24.51 -18.38
N PRO A 169 -9.71 -24.37 -17.61
CA PRO A 169 -10.68 -25.45 -17.52
C PRO A 169 -12.13 -24.93 -17.59
N ILE A 170 -12.92 -25.69 -18.29
CA ILE A 170 -14.38 -25.67 -18.29
C ILE A 170 -14.87 -25.96 -16.87
N SER A 171 -15.39 -24.98 -16.20
CA SER A 171 -16.16 -25.02 -14.94
C SER A 171 -15.62 -24.05 -13.88
N ALA A 172 -15.94 -22.78 -14.04
CA ALA A 172 -15.91 -21.85 -12.90
C ALA A 172 -17.33 -21.53 -12.52
N THR A 173 -17.74 -21.97 -11.35
CA THR A 173 -18.89 -21.41 -10.65
C THR A 173 -18.65 -19.90 -10.54
N ARG A 174 -19.34 -19.12 -11.36
CA ARG A 174 -19.33 -17.66 -11.27
C ARG A 174 -19.85 -17.27 -9.88
N SER A 175 -18.96 -16.97 -8.94
CA SER A 175 -19.32 -16.03 -7.91
C SER A 175 -19.60 -14.71 -8.64
N ILE A 176 -20.82 -14.21 -8.52
CA ILE A 176 -21.19 -12.86 -8.95
C ILE A 176 -20.47 -11.92 -7.96
N GLU A 177 -19.16 -11.73 -8.14
CA GLU A 177 -18.48 -10.61 -7.53
C GLU A 177 -18.83 -9.42 -8.43
N THR A 178 -19.80 -8.62 -7.99
CA THR A 178 -19.97 -7.25 -8.47
C THR A 178 -18.57 -6.60 -8.43
N GLU A 179 -18.10 -6.09 -9.57
CA GLU A 179 -16.87 -5.30 -9.63
C GLU A 179 -17.11 -4.04 -8.80
N SER A 180 -16.77 -4.13 -7.52
CA SER A 180 -16.87 -2.99 -6.60
C SER A 180 -15.73 -2.04 -6.91
N GLU A 181 -16.04 -0.84 -7.38
CA GLU A 181 -15.05 0.24 -7.47
C GLU A 181 -14.68 0.68 -6.06
N TYR A 182 -13.40 0.56 -5.73
CA TYR A 182 -12.86 1.09 -4.47
C TYR A 182 -12.29 2.49 -4.68
N PRO A 183 -12.48 3.38 -3.70
CA PRO A 183 -11.92 4.71 -3.77
C PRO A 183 -10.39 4.68 -3.75
N SER A 184 -9.79 5.61 -4.47
CA SER A 184 -8.34 5.85 -4.42
C SER A 184 -7.91 6.34 -3.04
N HIS A 185 -6.61 6.25 -2.76
CA HIS A 185 -6.03 6.80 -1.52
C HIS A 185 -6.34 8.31 -1.35
N GLN A 186 -6.31 9.06 -2.44
CA GLN A 186 -6.63 10.49 -2.42
C GLN A 186 -8.11 10.75 -2.03
N GLU A 187 -9.05 9.98 -2.55
CA GLU A 187 -10.48 10.09 -2.22
C GLU A 187 -10.75 9.73 -0.76
N MET A 188 -10.07 8.70 -0.25
CA MET A 188 -10.10 8.36 1.18
C MET A 188 -9.55 9.49 2.04
N ASN A 189 -8.46 10.16 1.63
CA ASN A 189 -7.94 11.31 2.37
C ASN A 189 -8.92 12.47 2.41
N PHE A 190 -9.61 12.77 1.30
CA PHE A 190 -10.67 13.78 1.30
C PHE A 190 -11.84 13.40 2.23
N PHE A 191 -12.18 12.12 2.29
CA PHE A 191 -13.19 11.63 3.23
C PHE A 191 -12.73 11.84 4.70
N TYR A 192 -11.47 11.52 5.03
CA TYR A 192 -10.95 11.72 6.39
C TYR A 192 -10.89 13.18 6.81
N GLN A 193 -10.54 14.09 5.90
CA GLN A 193 -10.59 15.52 6.14
C GLN A 193 -12.03 15.99 6.42
N HIS A 194 -12.99 15.52 5.63
CA HIS A 194 -14.41 15.83 5.82
C HIS A 194 -14.94 15.26 7.14
N LEU A 195 -14.58 14.03 7.50
CA LEU A 195 -14.93 13.39 8.78
C LEU A 195 -14.38 14.18 9.95
N GLU A 196 -13.10 14.54 9.94
CA GLU A 196 -12.46 15.34 10.98
C GLU A 196 -13.17 16.67 11.16
N GLN A 197 -13.40 17.40 10.07
CA GLN A 197 -14.12 18.68 10.13
C GLN A 197 -15.53 18.52 10.70
N THR A 198 -16.26 17.48 10.30
CA THR A 198 -17.60 17.22 10.81
C THR A 198 -17.58 16.94 12.29
N LEU A 199 -16.63 16.12 12.78
CA LEU A 199 -16.51 15.80 14.21
C LEU A 199 -16.15 17.03 15.06
N ARG A 200 -15.41 17.99 14.50
CA ARG A 200 -15.16 19.29 15.12
C ARG A 200 -16.43 20.15 15.14
N ASP A 201 -17.13 20.25 14.01
CA ASP A 201 -18.34 21.06 13.86
C ASP A 201 -19.46 20.67 14.84
N ILE A 202 -19.56 19.35 15.17
CA ILE A 202 -20.57 18.83 16.11
C ILE A 202 -20.08 18.76 17.57
N GLY A 203 -18.86 19.25 17.86
CA GLY A 203 -18.29 19.25 19.21
C GLY A 203 -17.92 17.87 19.77
N PHE A 204 -17.83 16.83 18.92
CA PHE A 204 -17.38 15.50 19.36
C PHE A 204 -15.89 15.47 19.68
N MET A 205 -15.10 16.31 19.03
CA MET A 205 -13.65 16.40 19.26
C MET A 205 -13.37 17.58 20.18
N VAL A 206 -12.94 17.27 21.41
CA VAL A 206 -12.50 18.24 22.41
C VAL A 206 -10.97 18.18 22.53
N THR A 207 -10.32 19.32 22.63
CA THR A 207 -8.90 19.64 22.41
C THR A 207 -7.81 18.72 23.03
N ASN A 208 -8.14 17.81 23.96
CA ASN A 208 -7.11 17.01 24.65
C ASN A 208 -6.95 15.54 24.19
N HIS A 209 -7.80 15.03 23.29
CA HIS A 209 -7.78 13.62 22.86
C HIS A 209 -8.00 13.42 21.34
N GLU A 210 -7.86 14.46 20.57
CA GLU A 210 -8.20 14.48 19.12
C GLU A 210 -7.45 13.41 18.29
N GLY A 211 -6.15 13.28 18.49
CA GLY A 211 -5.32 12.38 17.68
C GLY A 211 -5.68 10.89 17.83
N ARG A 212 -6.05 10.44 19.02
CA ARG A 212 -6.39 9.01 19.26
C ARG A 212 -7.71 8.61 18.61
N SER A 213 -8.71 9.48 18.62
CA SER A 213 -10.01 9.20 18.02
C SER A 213 -9.92 9.16 16.49
N LEU A 214 -9.25 10.11 15.86
CA LEU A 214 -9.02 10.12 14.42
C LEU A 214 -8.21 8.92 13.95
N THR A 215 -7.15 8.56 14.69
CA THR A 215 -6.35 7.35 14.38
C THR A 215 -7.20 6.08 14.40
N LYS A 216 -8.09 5.94 15.41
CA LYS A 216 -9.00 4.79 15.50
C LYS A 216 -10.01 4.76 14.35
N LEU A 217 -10.56 5.93 13.97
CA LEU A 217 -11.51 6.04 12.86
C LEU A 217 -10.84 5.75 11.52
N ARG A 218 -9.65 6.28 11.26
CA ARG A 218 -8.86 5.94 10.06
C ARG A 218 -8.62 4.43 9.97
N ARG A 219 -8.16 3.82 11.06
CA ARG A 219 -7.97 2.38 11.13
C ARG A 219 -9.27 1.60 10.89
N PHE A 220 -10.40 2.05 11.43
CA PHE A 220 -11.70 1.42 11.22
C PHE A 220 -12.08 1.43 9.75
N PHE A 221 -12.03 2.58 9.08
CA PHE A 221 -12.39 2.70 7.67
C PHE A 221 -11.38 2.01 6.73
N ASN A 222 -10.08 2.07 7.03
CA ASN A 222 -9.08 1.34 6.27
C ASN A 222 -9.32 -0.18 6.32
N ARG A 223 -9.69 -0.70 7.50
CA ARG A 223 -10.03 -2.11 7.66
C ARG A 223 -11.35 -2.50 7.00
N ALA A 224 -12.37 -1.65 7.13
CA ALA A 224 -13.67 -1.86 6.50
C ALA A 224 -13.58 -1.80 4.97
N ARG A 225 -12.65 -0.98 4.45
CA ARG A 225 -12.40 -0.81 3.02
C ARG A 225 -13.68 -0.52 2.24
N PRO A 226 -14.35 0.61 2.51
CA PRO A 226 -15.62 0.94 1.88
C PRO A 226 -15.47 1.07 0.36
N GLU A 227 -16.48 0.65 -0.36
CA GLU A 227 -16.63 0.85 -1.80
C GLU A 227 -16.86 2.33 -2.12
N ALA A 228 -16.64 2.74 -3.36
CA ALA A 228 -16.84 4.13 -3.79
C ALA A 228 -18.29 4.62 -3.54
N VAL A 229 -19.27 3.74 -3.74
CA VAL A 229 -20.69 4.03 -3.46
C VAL A 229 -20.93 4.22 -1.97
N GLU A 230 -20.35 3.36 -1.12
CA GLU A 230 -20.45 3.46 0.34
C GLU A 230 -19.75 4.72 0.86
N LEU A 231 -18.58 5.06 0.29
CA LEU A 231 -17.86 6.30 0.64
C LEU A 231 -18.71 7.54 0.32
N ASN A 232 -19.39 7.57 -0.82
CA ASN A 232 -20.26 8.65 -1.19
C ASN A 232 -21.48 8.76 -0.24
N MET A 233 -22.04 7.63 0.19
CA MET A 233 -23.11 7.58 1.19
C MET A 233 -22.62 8.15 2.52
N LEU A 234 -21.45 7.73 2.99
CA LEU A 234 -20.83 8.24 4.23
C LEU A 234 -20.60 9.76 4.16
N ARG A 235 -20.10 10.27 3.04
CA ARG A 235 -19.92 11.73 2.83
C ARG A 235 -21.26 12.47 2.84
N GLY A 236 -22.33 11.85 2.33
CA GLY A 236 -23.69 12.36 2.41
C GLY A 236 -24.18 12.49 3.84
N ILE A 237 -23.94 11.47 4.68
CA ILE A 237 -24.27 11.48 6.11
C ILE A 237 -23.51 12.62 6.83
N LEU A 238 -22.20 12.74 6.62
CA LEU A 238 -21.41 13.82 7.22
C LEU A 238 -21.95 15.21 6.84
N LYS A 239 -22.29 15.42 5.56
CA LYS A 239 -22.88 16.69 5.12
C LYS A 239 -24.23 16.98 5.76
N ALA A 240 -25.08 15.97 5.95
CA ALA A 240 -26.36 16.12 6.65
C ALA A 240 -26.15 16.47 8.13
N THR A 241 -25.21 15.80 8.81
CA THR A 241 -24.83 16.07 10.20
C THR A 241 -24.35 17.50 10.40
N GLN A 242 -23.45 18.00 9.53
CA GLN A 242 -22.98 19.39 9.57
C GLN A 242 -24.11 20.42 9.38
N ARG A 243 -25.09 20.13 8.51
CA ARG A 243 -26.25 21.01 8.32
C ARG A 243 -27.14 21.07 9.56
N SER A 244 -27.31 19.96 10.26
CA SER A 244 -28.09 19.91 11.49
C SER A 244 -27.38 20.67 12.63
N ALA A 245 -26.07 20.53 12.77
CA ALA A 245 -25.28 21.24 13.78
C ALA A 245 -25.31 22.78 13.61
N LYS A 246 -25.44 23.29 12.38
CA LYS A 246 -25.53 24.73 12.09
C LYS A 246 -26.90 25.34 12.39
N LYS A 247 -27.91 24.54 12.67
CA LYS A 247 -29.28 25.01 12.94
C LYS A 247 -29.57 25.14 14.44
N HIS A 248 -28.65 24.72 15.27
CA HIS A 248 -28.62 24.87 16.72
C HIS A 248 -27.46 25.74 17.17
#